data_850605b218594c1428ef6bd9c2b70289
#
_entry.id   850605b218594c1428ef6bd9c2b70289
#
_cell.length_a   1.000
_cell.length_b   1.000
_cell.length_c   1.000
_cell.angle_alpha   90.00
_cell.angle_beta   90.00
_cell.angle_gamma   90.00
#
_symmetry.space_group_name_H-M   'P 1'
#
loop_
_entity.id
_entity.type
_entity.pdbx_description
1 polymer ?
#
loop_
_entity_poly.entity_id
_entity_poly.type
_entity_poly.pdbx_seq_one_letter_code
_entity_poly.pdbx_strand_id
1 'polypeptide(L)'
;MPVGVTTRRPRVDEKQYIDYRFISQSQFKGWKHTGLFIETTKVRDEYYGYLKEDINNPMEHGYDILLILTNEGLKEFEKLFDQQIVSLFIAPPSVQVLKKRRRQRGNWKVITEEDDIFGRNRAYDFKIINDHLGIACQKICRIREFVKQHRIIKI
;
A
#
# COMPACT_ATOMS: atom_id res chain seq x y z
N MET A 1 8.33 -7.99 1.85
CA MET A 1 7.58 -6.73 1.62
C MET A 1 8.58 -5.58 1.74
N PRO A 2 8.69 -4.72 0.73
CA PRO A 2 9.56 -3.54 0.80
C PRO A 2 9.16 -2.59 1.93
N VAL A 3 10.15 -1.90 2.49
CA VAL A 3 9.90 -0.89 3.54
C VAL A 3 9.66 0.46 2.88
N GLY A 4 8.43 0.96 2.95
CA GLY A 4 8.06 2.26 2.38
C GLY A 4 8.78 3.43 3.10
N VAL A 5 8.91 4.55 2.40
CA VAL A 5 9.44 5.81 2.93
C VAL A 5 8.29 6.75 3.25
N THR A 6 8.36 7.46 4.37
CA THR A 6 7.35 8.48 4.71
C THR A 6 7.95 9.64 5.50
N THR A 7 7.32 10.82 5.35
CA THR A 7 7.64 12.02 6.16
C THR A 7 6.79 12.10 7.43
N ARG A 8 5.76 11.26 7.54
CA ARG A 8 4.91 11.17 8.71
C ARG A 8 5.71 10.73 9.93
N ARG A 9 5.43 11.34 11.07
CA ARG A 9 5.99 10.87 12.34
C ARG A 9 5.57 9.42 12.63
N PRO A 10 6.47 8.58 13.19
CA PRO A 10 6.12 7.22 13.60
C PRO A 10 5.00 7.22 14.64
N ARG A 11 4.17 6.20 14.61
CA ARG A 11 3.22 5.91 15.70
C ARG A 11 3.95 5.23 16.85
N VAL A 12 3.27 5.10 18.02
CA VAL A 12 3.87 4.55 19.25
C VAL A 12 4.54 3.20 19.04
N ASP A 13 3.92 2.31 18.27
CA ASP A 13 4.40 0.95 18.06
C ASP A 13 5.21 0.76 16.76
N GLU A 14 5.40 1.84 15.97
CA GLU A 14 6.11 1.77 14.68
C GLU A 14 7.63 1.95 14.87
N LYS A 15 8.39 1.14 14.13
CA LYS A 15 9.85 1.10 14.19
C LYS A 15 10.47 1.52 12.86
N GLN A 16 11.54 2.32 12.98
CA GLN A 16 12.38 2.74 11.85
C GLN A 16 12.93 1.52 11.10
N TYR A 17 12.87 1.54 9.77
CA TYR A 17 13.33 0.48 8.86
C TYR A 17 12.58 -0.87 8.97
N ILE A 18 11.54 -0.95 9.79
CA ILE A 18 10.65 -2.12 9.89
C ILE A 18 9.29 -1.78 9.30
N ASP A 19 8.62 -0.77 9.87
CA ASP A 19 7.30 -0.34 9.39
C ASP A 19 7.41 0.66 8.25
N TYR A 20 8.31 1.64 8.40
CA TYR A 20 8.68 2.65 7.40
C TYR A 20 10.12 3.11 7.58
N ARG A 21 10.67 3.72 6.53
CA ARG A 21 11.82 4.64 6.62
C ARG A 21 11.25 6.03 6.90
N PHE A 22 11.23 6.44 8.17
CA PHE A 22 10.76 7.75 8.59
C PHE A 22 11.86 8.78 8.36
N ILE A 23 11.60 9.76 7.47
CA ILE A 23 12.58 10.78 7.10
C ILE A 23 11.95 12.19 7.14
N SER A 24 12.77 13.23 7.12
CA SER A 24 12.29 14.61 7.03
C SER A 24 11.72 14.92 5.65
N GLN A 25 10.86 15.94 5.55
CA GLN A 25 10.34 16.41 4.26
C GLN A 25 11.45 16.92 3.34
N SER A 26 12.48 17.56 3.89
CA SER A 26 13.64 18.03 3.12
C SER A 26 14.41 16.85 2.50
N GLN A 27 14.65 15.81 3.28
CA GLN A 27 15.31 14.59 2.80
C GLN A 27 14.48 13.87 1.75
N PHE A 28 13.16 13.77 1.95
CA PHE A 28 12.24 13.17 0.95
C PHE A 28 12.29 13.92 -0.39
N LYS A 29 12.23 15.27 -0.33
CA LYS A 29 12.33 16.11 -1.53
C LYS A 29 13.68 15.94 -2.24
N GLY A 30 14.77 15.85 -1.50
CA GLY A 30 16.10 15.57 -2.05
C GLY A 30 16.14 14.23 -2.78
N TRP A 31 15.69 13.17 -2.14
CA TRP A 31 15.63 11.83 -2.75
C TRP A 31 14.69 11.76 -3.96
N LYS A 32 13.57 12.50 -3.93
CA LYS A 32 12.69 12.63 -5.09
C LYS A 32 13.38 13.34 -6.26
N HIS A 33 14.11 14.43 -5.99
CA HIS A 33 14.83 15.18 -7.00
C HIS A 33 15.94 14.34 -7.66
N THR A 34 16.62 13.49 -6.91
CA THR A 34 17.63 12.56 -7.43
C THR A 34 17.05 11.30 -8.10
N GLY A 35 15.72 11.19 -8.18
CA GLY A 35 15.05 10.09 -8.87
C GLY A 35 15.15 8.73 -8.19
N LEU A 36 15.39 8.68 -6.88
CA LEU A 36 15.51 7.42 -6.11
C LEU A 36 14.18 6.67 -5.97
N PHE A 37 13.07 7.38 -6.00
CA PHE A 37 11.75 6.76 -5.86
C PHE A 37 11.25 6.15 -7.18
N ILE A 38 10.59 5.01 -7.08
CA ILE A 38 9.82 4.43 -8.17
C ILE A 38 8.43 5.09 -8.26
N GLU A 39 7.86 5.45 -7.11
CA GLU A 39 6.57 6.11 -6.97
C GLU A 39 6.60 7.02 -5.74
N THR A 40 5.89 8.13 -5.79
CA THR A 40 5.66 9.00 -4.63
C THR A 40 4.23 9.52 -4.62
N THR A 41 3.59 9.47 -3.46
CA THR A 41 2.24 9.97 -3.23
C THR A 41 2.23 10.95 -2.07
N LYS A 42 1.42 12.00 -2.17
CA LYS A 42 1.14 12.92 -1.07
C LYS A 42 -0.24 12.59 -0.48
N VAL A 43 -0.26 12.22 0.78
CA VAL A 43 -1.50 12.00 1.52
C VAL A 43 -1.64 13.11 2.55
N ARG A 44 -2.50 14.08 2.29
CA ARG A 44 -2.63 15.32 3.07
C ARG A 44 -1.30 16.09 3.06
N ASP A 45 -0.64 16.26 4.21
CA ASP A 45 0.61 17.02 4.34
C ASP A 45 1.85 16.13 4.36
N GLU A 46 1.67 14.80 4.28
CA GLU A 46 2.74 13.84 4.39
C GLU A 46 3.02 13.14 3.04
N TYR A 47 4.28 12.87 2.78
CA TYR A 47 4.72 12.15 1.61
C TYR A 47 4.95 10.68 1.92
N TYR A 48 4.69 9.85 0.92
CA TYR A 48 4.94 8.41 0.93
C TYR A 48 5.58 8.00 -0.39
N GLY A 49 6.34 6.91 -0.39
CA GLY A 49 6.92 6.39 -1.62
C GLY A 49 7.70 5.10 -1.38
N TYR A 50 8.09 4.45 -2.47
CA TYR A 50 8.97 3.29 -2.46
C TYR A 50 10.22 3.59 -3.27
N LEU A 51 11.38 3.12 -2.79
CA LEU A 51 12.63 3.27 -3.51
C LEU A 51 12.71 2.24 -4.64
N LYS A 52 13.33 2.65 -5.76
CA LYS A 52 13.51 1.78 -6.93
C LYS A 52 14.24 0.49 -6.59
N GLU A 53 15.31 0.59 -5.80
CA GLU A 53 16.12 -0.57 -5.41
C GLU A 53 15.34 -1.61 -4.61
N ASP A 54 14.44 -1.16 -3.70
CA ASP A 54 13.63 -2.06 -2.86
C ASP A 54 12.57 -2.83 -3.67
N ILE A 55 12.26 -2.38 -4.88
CA ILE A 55 11.33 -3.02 -5.81
C ILE A 55 12.08 -3.82 -6.85
N ASN A 56 13.05 -3.21 -7.55
CA ASN A 56 13.71 -3.83 -8.70
C ASN A 56 14.56 -5.03 -8.29
N ASN A 57 15.40 -4.90 -7.25
CA ASN A 57 16.27 -6.00 -6.83
C ASN A 57 15.52 -7.30 -6.51
N PRO A 58 14.46 -7.31 -5.67
CA PRO A 58 13.71 -8.53 -5.46
C PRO A 58 13.01 -9.04 -6.72
N MET A 59 12.49 -8.17 -7.59
CA MET A 59 11.84 -8.58 -8.84
C MET A 59 12.82 -9.27 -9.79
N GLU A 60 14.04 -8.74 -9.93
CA GLU A 60 15.12 -9.35 -10.73
C GLU A 60 15.49 -10.76 -10.23
N HIS A 61 15.32 -11.03 -8.93
CA HIS A 61 15.52 -12.34 -8.33
C HIS A 61 14.24 -13.22 -8.34
N GLY A 62 13.19 -12.82 -9.04
CA GLY A 62 11.96 -13.60 -9.21
C GLY A 62 11.02 -13.59 -8.01
N TYR A 63 11.16 -12.65 -7.08
CA TYR A 63 10.25 -12.52 -5.92
C TYR A 63 8.99 -11.75 -6.27
N ASP A 64 7.86 -12.22 -5.75
CA ASP A 64 6.62 -11.45 -5.73
C ASP A 64 6.73 -10.31 -4.72
N ILE A 65 6.30 -9.10 -5.12
CA ILE A 65 6.34 -7.90 -4.29
C ILE A 65 4.95 -7.60 -3.75
N LEU A 66 4.82 -7.50 -2.43
CA LEU A 66 3.61 -7.01 -1.77
C LEU A 66 3.79 -5.55 -1.35
N LEU A 67 2.92 -4.68 -1.84
CA LEU A 67 2.93 -3.23 -1.56
C LEU A 67 1.63 -2.79 -0.91
N ILE A 68 1.70 -1.74 -0.09
CA ILE A 68 0.54 -1.01 0.43
C ILE A 68 0.55 0.36 -0.22
N LEU A 69 -0.41 0.59 -1.09
CA LEU A 69 -0.48 1.79 -1.93
C LEU A 69 -1.76 2.59 -1.68
N THR A 70 -1.72 3.87 -2.00
CA THR A 70 -2.93 4.65 -2.25
C THR A 70 -3.46 4.36 -3.66
N ASN A 71 -4.66 4.85 -3.98
CA ASN A 71 -5.19 4.72 -5.34
C ASN A 71 -4.31 5.41 -6.39
N GLU A 72 -3.72 6.54 -6.04
CA GLU A 72 -2.79 7.28 -6.90
C GLU A 72 -1.49 6.48 -7.10
N GLY A 73 -0.93 5.96 -6.01
CA GLY A 73 0.26 5.11 -6.06
C GLY A 73 0.02 3.86 -6.90
N LEU A 74 -1.14 3.21 -6.75
CA LEU A 74 -1.50 2.06 -7.57
C LEU A 74 -1.55 2.40 -9.07
N LYS A 75 -2.15 3.54 -9.45
CA LYS A 75 -2.17 4.01 -10.85
C LYS A 75 -0.77 4.19 -11.42
N GLU A 76 0.17 4.71 -10.63
CA GLU A 76 1.56 4.87 -11.09
C GLU A 76 2.25 3.51 -11.28
N PHE A 77 2.02 2.56 -10.37
CA PHE A 77 2.54 1.21 -10.55
C PHE A 77 1.91 0.49 -11.74
N GLU A 78 0.62 0.65 -11.99
CA GLU A 78 -0.07 0.07 -13.16
C GLU A 78 0.52 0.58 -14.47
N LYS A 79 0.91 1.85 -14.55
CA LYS A 79 1.60 2.40 -15.74
C LYS A 79 2.98 1.78 -15.97
N LEU A 80 3.68 1.40 -14.90
CA LEU A 80 5.03 0.87 -14.95
C LEU A 80 5.07 -0.64 -15.20
N PHE A 81 4.11 -1.38 -14.65
CA PHE A 81 4.14 -2.84 -14.59
C PHE A 81 2.93 -3.50 -15.26
N ASP A 82 1.94 -2.71 -15.72
CA ASP A 82 0.76 -3.15 -16.48
C ASP A 82 0.14 -4.46 -15.93
N GLN A 83 0.12 -5.51 -16.74
CA GLN A 83 -0.52 -6.79 -16.43
C GLN A 83 0.20 -7.62 -15.33
N GLN A 84 1.35 -7.14 -14.84
CA GLN A 84 2.07 -7.83 -13.76
C GLN A 84 1.49 -7.51 -12.37
N ILE A 85 0.55 -6.57 -12.28
CA ILE A 85 -0.06 -6.15 -11.02
C ILE A 85 -1.35 -6.92 -10.76
N VAL A 86 -1.50 -7.32 -9.50
CA VAL A 86 -2.77 -7.80 -8.96
C VAL A 86 -3.19 -6.87 -7.83
N SER A 87 -4.27 -6.16 -8.03
CA SER A 87 -4.79 -5.18 -7.10
C SER A 87 -5.79 -5.78 -6.12
N LEU A 88 -5.57 -5.54 -4.83
CA LEU A 88 -6.39 -6.05 -3.75
C LEU A 88 -6.88 -4.91 -2.86
N PHE A 89 -8.18 -4.69 -2.81
CA PHE A 89 -8.77 -3.71 -1.91
C PHE A 89 -9.23 -4.36 -0.59
N ILE A 90 -8.75 -3.81 0.53
CA ILE A 90 -9.13 -4.26 1.88
C ILE A 90 -10.09 -3.26 2.50
N ALA A 91 -11.38 -3.60 2.51
CA ALA A 91 -12.43 -2.78 3.05
C ALA A 91 -12.70 -3.06 4.54
N PRO A 92 -13.11 -2.06 5.33
CA PRO A 92 -13.69 -2.29 6.64
C PRO A 92 -15.09 -2.90 6.48
N PRO A 93 -15.62 -3.63 7.49
CA PRO A 93 -16.99 -4.16 7.45
C PRO A 93 -18.04 -3.06 7.50
N SER A 94 -17.75 -1.93 8.17
CA SER A 94 -18.62 -0.75 8.22
C SER A 94 -17.83 0.52 8.55
N VAL A 95 -18.46 1.68 8.30
CA VAL A 95 -17.93 2.99 8.70
C VAL A 95 -17.73 3.09 10.20
N GLN A 96 -18.65 2.53 10.98
CA GLN A 96 -18.59 2.54 12.45
C GLN A 96 -17.36 1.79 12.95
N VAL A 97 -17.11 0.60 12.40
CA VAL A 97 -15.91 -0.19 12.74
C VAL A 97 -14.64 0.54 12.33
N LEU A 98 -14.61 1.17 11.15
CA LEU A 98 -13.46 1.98 10.73
C LEU A 98 -13.21 3.15 11.69
N LYS A 99 -14.25 3.89 12.08
CA LYS A 99 -14.15 4.99 13.06
C LYS A 99 -13.60 4.48 14.40
N LYS A 100 -14.13 3.37 14.91
CA LYS A 100 -13.65 2.73 16.17
C LYS A 100 -12.15 2.37 16.05
N ARG A 101 -11.74 1.67 14.98
CA ARG A 101 -10.34 1.28 14.76
C ARG A 101 -9.41 2.49 14.61
N ARG A 102 -9.86 3.56 13.94
CA ARG A 102 -9.08 4.82 13.83
C ARG A 102 -8.88 5.48 15.19
N ARG A 103 -9.93 5.56 16.03
CA ARG A 103 -9.86 6.10 17.39
C ARG A 103 -8.86 5.32 18.26
N GLN A 104 -8.94 4.00 18.27
CA GLN A 104 -8.02 3.15 19.03
C GLN A 104 -6.54 3.35 18.67
N ARG A 105 -6.26 3.77 17.42
CA ARG A 105 -4.90 4.10 16.96
C ARG A 105 -4.54 5.58 17.12
N GLY A 106 -5.29 6.34 17.91
CA GLY A 106 -5.07 7.78 18.10
C GLY A 106 -5.35 8.64 16.86
N ASN A 107 -6.05 8.09 15.87
CA ASN A 107 -6.38 8.81 14.65
C ASN A 107 -7.84 9.30 14.69
N TRP A 108 -8.01 10.57 15.01
CA TRP A 108 -9.32 11.23 15.13
C TRP A 108 -9.81 11.87 13.82
N LYS A 109 -9.13 11.60 12.70
CA LYS A 109 -9.47 12.23 11.41
C LYS A 109 -10.88 11.86 10.96
N VAL A 110 -11.64 12.88 10.57
CA VAL A 110 -12.99 12.71 10.02
C VAL A 110 -12.90 11.90 8.71
N ILE A 111 -13.83 10.99 8.52
CA ILE A 111 -14.03 10.29 7.25
C ILE A 111 -14.83 11.23 6.37
N THR A 112 -14.30 11.58 5.21
CA THR A 112 -14.96 12.40 4.20
C THR A 112 -15.55 11.53 3.10
N GLU A 113 -16.37 12.09 2.24
CA GLU A 113 -16.92 11.42 1.06
C GLU A 113 -15.82 11.03 0.05
N GLU A 114 -14.70 11.74 0.05
CA GLU A 114 -13.53 11.45 -0.77
C GLU A 114 -12.78 10.18 -0.32
N ASP A 115 -12.97 9.76 0.93
CA ASP A 115 -12.40 8.52 1.45
C ASP A 115 -13.15 7.31 0.81
N ASP A 116 -12.58 6.71 -0.23
CA ASP A 116 -13.13 5.47 -0.83
C ASP A 116 -12.94 4.26 0.11
N ILE A 117 -13.71 4.26 1.20
CA ILE A 117 -13.60 3.24 2.25
C ILE A 117 -14.12 1.85 1.84
N PHE A 118 -14.84 1.77 0.74
CA PHE A 118 -15.41 0.52 0.23
C PHE A 118 -14.88 0.12 -1.15
N GLY A 119 -13.90 0.83 -1.70
CA GLY A 119 -13.33 0.52 -3.01
C GLY A 119 -14.38 0.57 -4.12
N ARG A 120 -15.14 1.67 -4.20
CA ARG A 120 -16.20 1.87 -5.22
C ARG A 120 -15.73 2.73 -6.38
N ASN A 121 -14.68 3.53 -6.16
CA ASN A 121 -14.23 4.54 -7.12
C ASN A 121 -13.41 3.95 -8.27
N ARG A 122 -13.06 2.65 -8.19
CA ARG A 122 -12.39 1.93 -9.27
C ARG A 122 -12.61 0.43 -9.16
N ALA A 123 -12.33 -0.29 -10.26
CA ALA A 123 -12.23 -1.74 -10.23
C ALA A 123 -10.92 -2.19 -9.58
N TYR A 124 -10.98 -3.23 -8.79
CA TYR A 124 -9.85 -3.99 -8.24
C TYR A 124 -10.02 -5.45 -8.64
N ASP A 125 -8.92 -6.18 -8.81
CA ASP A 125 -9.00 -7.61 -9.14
C ASP A 125 -9.66 -8.40 -8.01
N PHE A 126 -9.37 -8.02 -6.77
CA PHE A 126 -9.97 -8.65 -5.59
C PHE A 126 -10.38 -7.61 -4.55
N LYS A 127 -11.43 -7.95 -3.78
CA LYS A 127 -11.90 -7.17 -2.64
C LYS A 127 -12.10 -8.06 -1.42
N ILE A 128 -11.50 -7.67 -0.29
CA ILE A 128 -11.64 -8.37 0.99
C ILE A 128 -12.28 -7.44 2.01
N ILE A 129 -13.29 -7.92 2.71
CA ILE A 129 -13.81 -7.26 3.90
C ILE A 129 -12.98 -7.75 5.10
N ASN A 130 -12.27 -6.83 5.75
CA ASN A 130 -11.47 -7.11 6.94
C ASN A 130 -12.35 -6.97 8.20
N ASP A 131 -13.19 -7.96 8.42
CA ASP A 131 -13.94 -8.10 9.67
C ASP A 131 -13.08 -8.75 10.76
N HIS A 132 -12.52 -9.91 10.47
CA HIS A 132 -11.56 -10.64 11.30
C HIS A 132 -10.19 -10.71 10.63
N LEU A 133 -9.16 -10.23 11.34
CA LEU A 133 -7.80 -10.14 10.79
C LEU A 133 -7.29 -11.49 10.27
N GLY A 134 -7.43 -12.56 11.06
CA GLY A 134 -6.97 -13.91 10.67
C GLY A 134 -7.64 -14.40 9.38
N ILE A 135 -8.96 -14.21 9.26
CA ILE A 135 -9.70 -14.58 8.04
C ILE A 135 -9.28 -13.74 6.84
N ALA A 136 -9.07 -12.44 7.04
CA ALA A 136 -8.60 -11.56 5.97
C ALA A 136 -7.20 -12.00 5.49
N CYS A 137 -6.27 -12.30 6.40
CA CYS A 137 -4.95 -12.82 6.06
C CYS A 137 -5.02 -14.13 5.27
N GLN A 138 -5.85 -15.09 5.72
CA GLN A 138 -6.05 -16.36 4.99
C GLN A 138 -6.57 -16.15 3.56
N LYS A 139 -7.51 -15.20 3.37
CA LYS A 139 -8.01 -14.84 2.04
C LYS A 139 -6.91 -14.27 1.16
N ILE A 140 -6.05 -13.39 1.69
CA ILE A 140 -4.90 -12.85 0.96
C ILE A 140 -3.95 -13.98 0.52
N CYS A 141 -3.63 -14.91 1.41
CA CYS A 141 -2.77 -16.06 1.09
C CYS A 141 -3.40 -16.92 -0.03
N ARG A 142 -4.70 -17.20 0.04
CA ARG A 142 -5.40 -17.97 -1.01
C ARG A 142 -5.39 -17.24 -2.36
N ILE A 143 -5.61 -15.93 -2.36
CA ILE A 143 -5.53 -15.11 -3.59
C ILE A 143 -4.13 -15.18 -4.17
N ARG A 144 -3.08 -15.05 -3.35
CA ARG A 144 -1.70 -15.17 -3.79
C ARG A 144 -1.43 -16.53 -4.46
N GLU A 145 -1.85 -17.64 -3.83
CA GLU A 145 -1.68 -18.97 -4.40
C GLU A 145 -2.47 -19.13 -5.71
N PHE A 146 -3.72 -18.63 -5.75
CA PHE A 146 -4.52 -18.63 -6.97
C PHE A 146 -3.83 -17.89 -8.11
N VAL A 147 -3.35 -16.67 -7.86
CA VAL A 147 -2.65 -15.84 -8.85
C VAL A 147 -1.38 -16.55 -9.34
N LYS A 148 -0.61 -17.14 -8.42
CA LYS A 148 0.62 -17.87 -8.75
C LYS A 148 0.35 -19.07 -9.65
N GLN A 149 -0.73 -19.82 -9.41
CA GLN A 149 -1.11 -20.99 -10.20
C GLN A 149 -1.69 -20.61 -11.58
N HIS A 150 -2.36 -19.46 -11.66
CA HIS A 150 -3.06 -19.04 -12.87
C HIS A 150 -2.35 -17.89 -13.61
N ARG A 151 -1.17 -17.48 -13.18
CA ARG A 151 -0.30 -16.62 -13.96
C ARG A 151 0.12 -17.39 -15.23
N ILE A 152 -0.80 -17.40 -16.20
CA ILE A 152 -0.45 -17.67 -17.59
C ILE A 152 0.50 -16.53 -17.94
N ILE A 153 1.77 -16.87 -18.05
CA ILE A 153 2.77 -15.99 -18.65
C ILE A 153 2.22 -15.71 -20.05
N LYS A 154 1.61 -14.54 -20.22
CA LYS A 154 1.40 -14.03 -21.58
C LYS A 154 2.80 -13.64 -22.07
N ILE A 155 3.41 -14.60 -22.78
CA ILE A 155 4.61 -14.40 -23.59
C ILE A 155 4.27 -13.35 -24.65
#